data_9395566e18b31af0aa3c11009de9c836
#
_entry.id   9395566e18b31af0aa3c11009de9c836
#
_cell.length_a   1.000
_cell.length_b   1.000
_cell.length_c   1.000
_cell.angle_alpha   90.00
_cell.angle_beta   90.00
_cell.angle_gamma   90.00
#
_symmetry.space_group_name_H-M   'P 1'
#
loop_
_entity.id
_entity.type
_entity.pdbx_description
1 polymer ?
#
loop_
_entity_poly.entity_id
_entity_poly.type
_entity_poly.pdbx_seq_one_letter_code
_entity_poly.pdbx_strand_id
1 'polypeptide(L)'
;MRLDRIRTIFVRSACIAAVAVAAAPAFAQSPYDGLWQVTIVTKTGSCEASARYPLTVTDGKVSAAGAAVSGSVGREGNVRVSISGAHANGQLSGNSGSGKWNGASGGIPCSGRWEASRQ
;
A
#
# COMPACT_ATOMS: atom_id res chain seq x y z
N MET A 1 -2.15 -0.73 -61.07
CA MET A 1 -2.10 -0.89 -60.58
C MET A 1 -1.46 -1.24 -59.94
N ARG A 2 -1.23 -1.20 -59.63
CA ARG A 2 -0.71 -1.44 -58.97
C ARG A 2 -0.45 -0.82 -58.08
N LEU A 3 -0.39 -0.23 -57.83
CA LEU A 3 -0.21 0.50 -56.99
C LEU A 3 -0.76 0.18 -55.87
N ASP A 4 -1.44 -0.24 -55.67
CA ASP A 4 -2.13 -0.48 -54.72
C ASP A 4 -1.37 -1.24 -53.85
N ARG A 5 -0.63 -1.94 -54.08
CA ARG A 5 0.00 -2.67 -53.33
C ARG A 5 0.70 -1.94 -52.43
N ILE A 6 1.04 -1.02 -52.63
CA ILE A 6 1.73 -0.23 -51.92
C ILE A 6 1.10 0.15 -50.79
N ARG A 7 0.04 0.59 -50.91
CA ARG A 7 -0.59 1.09 -49.92
C ARG A 7 -0.71 0.16 -48.88
N THR A 8 -0.71 -0.94 -49.08
CA THR A 8 -0.99 -1.83 -48.11
C THR A 8 0.06 -1.86 -47.17
N ILE A 9 1.15 -1.72 -47.55
CA ILE A 9 2.14 -1.77 -46.71
C ILE A 9 2.18 -0.91 -45.61
N PHE A 10 2.12 0.27 -45.77
CA PHE A 10 2.29 1.10 -44.78
C PHE A 10 1.30 1.02 -43.80
N VAL A 11 0.36 0.58 -44.04
CA VAL A 11 -0.63 0.50 -43.23
C VAL A 11 -0.27 -0.26 -42.06
N ARG A 12 0.28 -1.31 -42.22
CA ARG A 12 0.55 -2.10 -41.19
C ARG A 12 1.41 -1.54 -40.23
N SER A 13 2.22 -0.81 -40.53
CA SER A 13 3.15 -0.32 -39.63
C SER A 13 2.49 0.45 -38.57
N ALA A 14 1.47 1.05 -38.82
CA ALA A 14 0.83 1.85 -37.86
C ALA A 14 0.42 1.06 -36.68
N CYS A 15 0.04 -0.08 -36.87
CA CYS A 15 -0.43 -0.83 -35.80
C CYS A 15 0.53 -1.05 -34.76
N ILE A 16 1.68 -1.21 -35.09
CA ILE A 16 2.63 -1.46 -34.16
C ILE A 16 2.77 -0.48 -33.12
N ALA A 17 2.67 0.69 -33.41
CA ALA A 17 2.85 1.70 -32.45
C ALA A 17 1.91 1.53 -31.30
N ALA A 18 0.77 1.17 -31.55
CA ALA A 18 -0.20 1.09 -30.54
C ALA A 18 0.18 0.17 -29.45
N VAL A 19 0.85 -0.80 -29.78
CA VAL A 19 1.22 -1.75 -28.84
C VAL A 19 2.03 -1.22 -27.71
N ALA A 20 2.90 -0.41 -27.98
CA ALA A 20 3.79 0.07 -27.00
C ALA A 20 3.07 0.67 -25.85
N VAL A 21 2.03 1.27 -26.09
CA VAL A 21 1.33 1.92 -25.07
C VAL A 21 0.83 1.02 -24.03
N ALA A 22 0.42 -0.10 -24.42
CA ALA A 22 -0.17 -0.99 -23.48
C ALA A 22 0.71 -1.34 -22.32
N ALA A 23 1.94 -1.20 -22.46
CA ALA A 23 2.81 -1.63 -21.43
C ALA A 23 2.87 -0.66 -20.27
N ALA A 24 2.56 0.55 -20.51
CA ALA A 24 2.69 1.54 -19.51
C ALA A 24 1.95 1.33 -18.23
N PRO A 25 0.78 0.92 -18.24
CA PRO A 25 0.03 0.81 -17.02
C PRO A 25 0.53 -0.19 -16.04
N ALA A 26 1.37 -1.00 -16.47
CA ALA A 26 1.78 -2.09 -15.62
C ALA A 26 2.38 -1.69 -14.29
N PHE A 27 2.96 -0.52 -14.18
CA PHE A 27 3.56 -0.22 -12.95
C PHE A 27 2.82 0.74 -12.11
N ALA A 28 1.62 0.97 -12.36
CA ALA A 28 0.91 1.99 -11.65
C ALA A 28 0.56 1.66 -10.23
N GLN A 29 0.49 0.44 -9.84
CA GLN A 29 0.01 0.10 -8.51
C GLN A 29 0.90 -0.88 -7.78
N SER A 30 0.91 -0.78 -6.46
CA SER A 30 1.60 -1.75 -5.65
C SER A 30 0.65 -2.89 -5.29
N PRO A 31 1.16 -4.05 -4.95
CA PRO A 31 0.33 -5.20 -4.65
C PRO A 31 -0.57 -5.03 -3.44
N TYR A 32 -0.26 -4.09 -2.57
CA TYR A 32 -1.00 -3.94 -1.33
C TYR A 32 -1.88 -2.71 -1.27
N ASP A 33 -2.10 -2.05 -2.39
CA ASP A 33 -2.95 -0.88 -2.43
C ASP A 33 -4.39 -1.25 -2.07
N GLY A 34 -5.09 -0.35 -1.44
CA GLY A 34 -6.48 -0.54 -1.08
C GLY A 34 -6.76 -0.09 0.33
N LEU A 35 -7.95 -0.46 0.82
CA LEU A 35 -8.38 -0.12 2.15
C LEU A 35 -8.05 -1.26 3.10
N TRP A 36 -7.53 -0.93 4.26
CA TRP A 36 -7.15 -1.91 5.25
C TRP A 36 -7.73 -1.55 6.60
N GLN A 37 -8.14 -2.56 7.34
CA GLN A 37 -8.60 -2.38 8.71
C GLN A 37 -7.49 -2.88 9.61
N VAL A 38 -6.98 -2.01 10.47
CA VAL A 38 -5.86 -2.36 11.36
C VAL A 38 -6.34 -2.36 12.80
N THR A 39 -6.02 -3.40 13.53
CA THR A 39 -6.33 -3.52 14.95
C THR A 39 -5.02 -3.51 15.71
N ILE A 40 -4.91 -2.59 16.64
CA ILE A 40 -3.71 -2.45 17.46
C ILE A 40 -4.02 -2.95 18.85
N VAL A 41 -3.15 -3.78 19.38
CA VAL A 41 -3.32 -4.38 20.71
C VAL A 41 -2.14 -3.98 21.57
N THR A 42 -2.42 -3.44 22.73
CA THR A 42 -1.38 -3.04 23.68
C THR A 42 -1.04 -4.20 24.58
N LYS A 43 0.24 -4.55 24.63
CA LYS A 43 0.71 -5.62 25.49
C LYS A 43 1.44 -5.09 26.72
N THR A 44 2.06 -3.94 26.61
CA THR A 44 2.84 -3.34 27.68
C THR A 44 2.55 -1.86 27.73
N GLY A 45 2.41 -1.34 28.91
CA GLY A 45 2.17 0.09 29.13
C GLY A 45 0.70 0.40 29.32
N SER A 46 0.41 1.67 29.49
CA SER A 46 -0.95 2.11 29.82
C SER A 46 -1.73 2.68 28.67
N CYS A 47 -1.29 2.43 27.43
CA CYS A 47 -2.06 2.87 26.29
C CYS A 47 -3.35 2.07 26.20
N GLU A 48 -4.28 2.55 25.40
CA GLU A 48 -5.54 1.88 25.23
C GLU A 48 -5.33 0.41 24.88
N ALA A 49 -6.11 -0.47 25.50
CA ALA A 49 -5.91 -1.91 25.31
C ALA A 49 -6.00 -2.35 23.86
N SER A 50 -6.91 -1.77 23.10
CA SER A 50 -6.96 -2.02 21.68
C SER A 50 -7.58 -0.82 20.97
N ALA A 51 -7.27 -0.70 19.69
CA ALA A 51 -7.79 0.38 18.87
C ALA A 51 -7.86 -0.10 17.44
N ARG A 52 -8.77 0.47 16.67
CA ARG A 52 -8.93 0.12 15.26
C ARG A 52 -8.78 1.36 14.42
N TYR A 53 -8.13 1.19 13.29
CA TYR A 53 -7.92 2.28 12.35
C TYR A 53 -8.15 1.82 10.92
N PRO A 54 -8.93 2.57 10.14
CA PRO A 54 -9.03 2.30 8.72
C PRO A 54 -7.87 3.03 8.05
N LEU A 55 -7.07 2.33 7.32
CA LEU A 55 -5.93 2.90 6.61
C LEU A 55 -6.07 2.67 5.12
N THR A 56 -5.50 3.57 4.33
CA THR A 56 -5.51 3.44 2.89
C THR A 56 -4.08 3.33 2.41
N VAL A 57 -3.82 2.41 1.50
CA VAL A 57 -2.52 2.29 0.87
C VAL A 57 -2.69 2.67 -0.59
N THR A 58 -1.91 3.64 -1.06
CA THR A 58 -1.95 4.09 -2.44
C THR A 58 -0.52 4.19 -2.94
N ASP A 59 -0.20 3.44 -3.97
CA ASP A 59 1.14 3.37 -4.52
C ASP A 59 2.16 3.08 -3.42
N GLY A 60 1.78 2.21 -2.49
CA GLY A 60 2.65 1.82 -1.40
C GLY A 60 2.75 2.83 -0.26
N LYS A 61 1.98 3.90 -0.30
CA LYS A 61 2.02 4.90 0.77
C LYS A 61 0.79 4.79 1.66
N VAL A 62 0.98 4.86 2.95
CA VAL A 62 -0.09 4.69 3.92
C VAL A 62 -0.62 6.04 4.36
N SER A 63 -1.92 6.16 4.40
CA SER A 63 -2.58 7.38 4.85
C SER A 63 -3.89 7.05 5.53
N ALA A 64 -4.44 8.01 6.26
CA ALA A 64 -5.74 7.89 6.88
C ALA A 64 -6.36 9.26 7.01
N ALA A 65 -7.65 9.34 6.78
CA ALA A 65 -8.35 10.61 6.90
C ALA A 65 -8.49 10.97 8.39
N GLY A 66 -8.19 12.20 8.70
CA GLY A 66 -8.40 12.67 10.07
C GLY A 66 -7.38 12.22 11.09
N ALA A 67 -6.28 11.62 10.66
CA ALA A 67 -5.26 11.18 11.58
C ALA A 67 -3.87 11.46 11.02
N ALA A 68 -2.92 11.65 11.92
CA ALA A 68 -1.54 11.90 11.50
C ALA A 68 -0.86 10.57 11.24
N VAL A 69 -1.03 10.07 10.04
CA VAL A 69 -0.47 8.78 9.65
C VAL A 69 0.42 8.95 8.44
N SER A 70 1.59 8.36 8.49
CA SER A 70 2.47 8.33 7.34
C SER A 70 3.22 7.01 7.36
N GLY A 71 3.62 6.55 6.22
CA GLY A 71 4.36 5.30 6.14
C GLY A 71 4.33 4.70 4.77
N SER A 72 4.87 3.53 4.67
CA SER A 72 4.97 2.86 3.38
C SER A 72 4.86 1.35 3.52
N VAL A 73 4.46 0.72 2.43
CA VAL A 73 4.42 -0.72 2.30
C VAL A 73 5.23 -1.06 1.07
N GLY A 74 6.26 -1.85 1.24
CA GLY A 74 7.09 -2.26 0.12
C GLY A 74 6.39 -3.30 -0.73
N ARG A 75 6.93 -3.53 -1.90
CA ARG A 75 6.30 -4.50 -2.80
C ARG A 75 6.29 -5.91 -2.25
N GLU A 76 7.17 -6.19 -1.32
CA GLU A 76 7.21 -7.50 -0.69
C GLU A 76 6.40 -7.56 0.59
N GLY A 77 5.70 -6.49 0.91
CA GLY A 77 4.84 -6.46 2.08
C GLY A 77 5.42 -5.86 3.33
N ASN A 78 6.65 -5.37 3.28
CA ASN A 78 7.26 -4.78 4.47
C ASN A 78 6.55 -3.49 4.83
N VAL A 79 6.14 -3.36 6.08
CA VAL A 79 5.37 -2.21 6.54
C VAL A 79 6.17 -1.38 7.53
N ARG A 80 6.14 -0.07 7.32
CA ARG A 80 6.67 0.89 8.27
C ARG A 80 5.71 2.05 8.32
N VAL A 81 5.13 2.30 9.48
CA VAL A 81 4.09 3.31 9.60
C VAL A 81 4.26 4.08 10.91
N SER A 82 3.98 5.37 10.86
CA SER A 82 3.91 6.20 12.04
C SER A 82 2.48 6.67 12.19
N ILE A 83 1.91 6.48 13.37
CA ILE A 83 0.54 6.89 13.65
C ILE A 83 0.57 7.73 14.92
N SER A 84 0.35 9.02 14.78
CA SER A 84 0.27 9.93 15.94
C SER A 84 1.42 9.74 16.93
N GLY A 85 2.62 9.57 16.41
CA GLY A 85 3.79 9.43 17.28
C GLY A 85 4.17 8.00 17.61
N ALA A 86 3.30 7.04 17.36
CA ALA A 86 3.64 5.64 17.54
C ALA A 86 4.24 5.11 16.24
N HIS A 87 5.07 4.11 16.37
CA HIS A 87 5.72 3.51 15.21
C HIS A 87 5.35 2.04 15.11
N ALA A 88 5.01 1.60 13.91
CA ALA A 88 4.64 0.22 13.67
C ALA A 88 5.44 -0.34 12.51
N ASN A 89 5.78 -1.61 12.59
CA ASN A 89 6.42 -2.28 11.46
C ASN A 89 5.98 -3.73 11.45
N GLY A 90 6.09 -4.35 10.32
CA GLY A 90 5.64 -5.72 10.17
C GLY A 90 5.58 -6.13 8.72
N GLN A 91 4.69 -7.04 8.42
CA GLN A 91 4.64 -7.70 7.14
C GLN A 91 3.20 -7.94 6.69
N LEU A 92 2.91 -7.61 5.44
CA LEU A 92 1.65 -7.98 4.81
C LEU A 92 1.89 -9.17 3.90
N SER A 93 0.88 -9.99 3.75
CA SER A 93 0.93 -11.13 2.86
C SER A 93 -0.49 -11.39 2.39
N GLY A 94 -0.74 -11.29 1.09
CA GLY A 94 -2.08 -11.42 0.55
C GLY A 94 -2.98 -10.32 1.09
N ASN A 95 -4.05 -10.69 1.74
CA ASN A 95 -5.02 -9.73 2.27
C ASN A 95 -4.92 -9.55 3.78
N SER A 96 -3.84 -9.95 4.39
CA SER A 96 -3.70 -9.82 5.83
C SER A 96 -2.27 -9.42 6.19
N GLY A 97 -2.06 -9.07 7.43
CA GLY A 97 -0.74 -8.72 7.90
C GLY A 97 -0.69 -8.60 9.40
N SER A 98 0.51 -8.46 9.92
CA SER A 98 0.73 -8.32 11.34
C SER A 98 2.11 -7.75 11.60
N GLY A 99 2.30 -7.32 12.83
CA GLY A 99 3.58 -6.77 13.21
C GLY A 99 3.56 -6.26 14.64
N LYS A 100 4.53 -5.41 14.95
CA LYS A 100 4.70 -4.85 16.27
C LYS A 100 4.64 -3.34 16.20
N TRP A 101 4.31 -2.74 17.34
CA TRP A 101 4.30 -1.28 17.41
C TRP A 101 4.81 -0.83 18.77
N ASN A 102 5.23 0.39 18.84
CA ASN A 102 5.61 1.02 20.09
C ASN A 102 5.24 2.49 20.05
N GLY A 103 4.99 3.04 21.22
CA GLY A 103 4.59 4.43 21.34
C GLY A 103 4.65 4.82 22.82
N ALA A 104 3.84 5.80 23.21
CA ALA A 104 3.83 6.25 24.58
C ALA A 104 2.50 6.92 24.91
N SER A 105 2.18 6.93 26.18
CA SER A 105 1.02 7.64 26.68
C SER A 105 1.48 8.42 27.90
N GLY A 106 1.39 9.76 27.83
CA GLY A 106 1.84 10.61 28.94
C GLY A 106 3.30 10.40 29.27
N GLY A 107 4.12 10.11 28.29
CA GLY A 107 5.54 9.87 28.50
C GLY A 107 5.89 8.47 28.94
N ILE A 108 4.90 7.60 29.12
CA ILE A 108 5.13 6.23 29.54
C ILE A 108 5.12 5.33 28.31
N PRO A 109 6.16 4.54 28.09
CA PRO A 109 6.23 3.70 26.91
C PRO A 109 5.14 2.64 26.85
N CYS A 110 4.63 2.42 25.66
CA CYS A 110 3.66 1.36 25.39
C CYS A 110 4.17 0.57 24.19
N SER A 111 3.79 -0.68 24.15
CA SER A 111 4.12 -1.50 22.98
C SER A 111 3.13 -2.65 22.86
N GLY A 112 3.14 -3.29 21.72
CA GLY A 112 2.25 -4.39 21.48
C GLY A 112 2.38 -4.88 20.05
N ARG A 113 1.27 -5.35 19.51
CA ARG A 113 1.26 -5.85 18.16
C ARG A 113 0.04 -5.35 17.41
N TRP A 114 0.05 -5.54 16.13
CA TRP A 114 -1.07 -5.14 15.30
C TRP A 114 -1.38 -6.24 14.29
N GLU A 115 -2.62 -6.23 13.83
CA GLU A 115 -3.07 -7.12 12.78
C GLU A 115 -3.86 -6.29 11.79
N ALA A 116 -3.83 -6.69 10.54
CA ALA A 116 -4.52 -5.96 9.49
C ALA A 116 -5.19 -6.91 8.52
N SER A 117 -6.28 -6.46 7.96
CA SER A 117 -6.96 -7.19 6.91
C SER A 117 -7.44 -6.22 5.85
N ARG A 118 -7.34 -6.61 4.60
CA ARG A 118 -7.76 -5.77 3.50
C ARG A 118 -9.27 -5.85 3.37
N GLN A 119 -9.87 -4.72 3.14
CA GLN A 119 -11.32 -4.64 3.03
C GLN A 119 -11.78 -5.05 1.64
#